data_1bad19048145297647e60f0c4920f5fc
#
_entry.id   1bad19048145297647e60f0c4920f5fc
#
_cell.length_a   1.000
_cell.length_b   1.000
_cell.length_c   1.000
_cell.angle_alpha   90.00
_cell.angle_beta   90.00
_cell.angle_gamma   90.00
#
_symmetry.space_group_name_H-M   'P 1'
#
loop_
_entity.id
_entity.type
_entity.pdbx_description
1 polymer ?
#
loop_
_entity_poly.entity_id
_entity_poly.type
_entity_poly.pdbx_seq_one_letter_code
_entity_poly.pdbx_strand_id
1 'polypeptide(L)'
;MKKIFRFSVLLVLLLMMTVCCFAQTIKGTYAIKNVQTGMLLRIKDANGKNGTPLVAYSPVNWKCMTWDFKHVDGNTYQLKNLFTSKTFQPKDGAAADGAVMEQQPLVNEQANQQYEFIPVQKNIYLIKAKGTELYVTPVDKDGTTDTGITLAKKDGSKLQQWTIYEQHPTM
;
A
#
# COMPACT_ATOMS: atom_id res chain seq x y z
N MET A 1 31.65 -35.03 -29.66
CA MET A 1 31.42 -34.85 -28.22
C MET A 1 31.74 -33.44 -27.70
N LYS A 2 32.86 -32.78 -28.04
CA LYS A 2 33.23 -31.44 -27.56
C LYS A 2 32.25 -30.29 -27.93
N LYS A 3 31.54 -30.35 -29.06
CA LYS A 3 30.58 -29.30 -29.48
C LYS A 3 29.26 -29.34 -28.70
N ILE A 4 28.78 -30.52 -28.33
CA ILE A 4 27.53 -30.69 -27.58
C ILE A 4 27.69 -30.17 -26.16
N PHE A 5 28.87 -30.41 -25.52
CA PHE A 5 29.16 -29.94 -24.19
C PHE A 5 29.22 -28.41 -24.09
N ARG A 6 29.77 -27.74 -25.12
CA ARG A 6 29.79 -26.25 -25.18
C ARG A 6 28.41 -25.64 -25.33
N PHE A 7 27.49 -26.28 -26.04
CA PHE A 7 26.12 -25.81 -26.22
C PHE A 7 25.31 -25.94 -24.94
N SER A 8 25.48 -27.05 -24.18
CA SER A 8 24.81 -27.25 -22.91
C SER A 8 25.28 -26.28 -21.85
N VAL A 9 26.57 -25.93 -21.76
CA VAL A 9 27.13 -24.95 -20.84
C VAL A 9 26.59 -23.54 -21.15
N LEU A 10 26.46 -23.16 -22.42
CA LEU A 10 25.93 -21.88 -22.84
C LEU A 10 24.45 -21.75 -22.50
N LEU A 11 23.67 -22.82 -22.67
CA LEU A 11 22.23 -22.86 -22.29
C LEU A 11 22.01 -22.75 -20.78
N VAL A 12 22.84 -23.39 -19.96
CA VAL A 12 22.80 -23.30 -18.53
C VAL A 12 23.19 -21.90 -18.02
N LEU A 13 24.18 -21.24 -18.64
CA LEU A 13 24.53 -19.86 -18.32
C LEU A 13 23.41 -18.87 -18.72
N LEU A 14 22.70 -19.13 -19.82
CA LEU A 14 21.55 -18.29 -20.22
C LEU A 14 20.35 -18.44 -19.28
N LEU A 15 20.14 -19.64 -18.69
CA LEU A 15 19.07 -19.86 -17.70
C LEU A 15 19.37 -19.26 -16.33
N MET A 16 20.64 -18.97 -16.01
CA MET A 16 21.03 -18.34 -14.75
C MET A 16 20.92 -16.80 -14.75
N MET A 17 20.57 -16.19 -15.88
CA MET A 17 20.12 -14.80 -15.88
C MET A 17 18.65 -14.70 -15.43
N THR A 18 18.31 -15.30 -14.30
CA THR A 18 17.11 -14.95 -13.57
C THR A 18 17.26 -13.48 -13.16
N VAL A 19 16.52 -12.62 -13.84
CA VAL A 19 16.41 -11.21 -13.52
C VAL A 19 16.02 -11.11 -12.06
N CYS A 20 16.99 -10.81 -11.19
CA CYS A 20 16.71 -10.29 -9.86
C CYS A 20 15.97 -8.98 -10.07
N CYS A 21 14.64 -9.06 -10.19
CA CYS A 21 13.78 -7.90 -10.15
C CYS A 21 13.85 -7.38 -8.71
N PHE A 22 14.88 -6.59 -8.41
CA PHE A 22 14.91 -5.83 -7.16
C PHE A 22 13.69 -4.93 -7.17
N ALA A 23 12.72 -5.22 -6.34
CA ALA A 23 11.62 -4.31 -6.13
C ALA A 23 12.22 -2.96 -5.71
N GLN A 24 12.03 -1.94 -6.56
CA GLN A 24 12.53 -0.61 -6.28
C GLN A 24 11.88 -0.10 -5.01
N THR A 25 12.69 0.26 -4.00
CA THR A 25 12.19 0.83 -2.75
C THR A 25 11.42 2.12 -3.05
N ILE A 26 10.16 2.19 -2.61
CA ILE A 26 9.31 3.38 -2.72
C ILE A 26 9.85 4.42 -1.75
N LYS A 27 10.19 5.62 -2.25
CA LYS A 27 10.72 6.74 -1.44
C LYS A 27 10.04 8.03 -1.85
N GLY A 28 9.60 8.82 -0.87
CA GLY A 28 8.97 10.11 -1.12
C GLY A 28 7.49 10.11 -0.77
N THR A 29 6.75 11.04 -1.36
CA THR A 29 5.36 11.32 -1.03
C THR A 29 4.43 10.98 -2.18
N TYR A 30 3.42 10.17 -1.89
CA TYR A 30 2.51 9.63 -2.90
C TYR A 30 1.05 9.75 -2.48
N ALA A 31 0.18 9.94 -3.46
CA ALA A 31 -1.23 9.56 -3.35
C ALA A 31 -1.35 8.05 -3.56
N ILE A 32 -2.28 7.43 -2.84
CA ILE A 32 -2.61 6.01 -2.94
C ILE A 32 -4.02 5.92 -3.50
N LYS A 33 -4.14 5.48 -4.77
CA LYS A 33 -5.38 5.48 -5.55
C LYS A 33 -5.90 4.08 -5.76
N ASN A 34 -7.16 3.83 -5.42
CA ASN A 34 -7.79 2.56 -5.68
C ASN A 34 -7.98 2.32 -7.18
N VAL A 35 -7.64 1.13 -7.67
CA VAL A 35 -7.68 0.80 -9.11
C VAL A 35 -9.10 0.67 -9.63
N GLN A 36 -10.03 0.17 -8.82
CA GLN A 36 -11.42 -0.01 -9.24
C GLN A 36 -12.22 1.29 -9.20
N THR A 37 -12.17 1.99 -8.06
CA THR A 37 -13.03 3.15 -7.81
C THR A 37 -12.39 4.47 -8.25
N GLY A 38 -11.08 4.51 -8.44
CA GLY A 38 -10.35 5.75 -8.73
C GLY A 38 -10.19 6.69 -7.54
N MET A 39 -10.71 6.34 -6.36
CA MET A 39 -10.65 7.15 -5.14
C MET A 39 -9.29 7.09 -4.46
N LEU A 40 -8.93 8.16 -3.74
CA LEU A 40 -7.69 8.25 -2.95
C LEU A 40 -7.92 7.87 -1.49
N LEU A 41 -6.92 7.25 -0.89
CA LEU A 41 -6.84 7.02 0.56
C LEU A 41 -6.66 8.34 1.30
N ARG A 42 -7.59 8.66 2.21
CA ARG A 42 -7.68 9.95 2.91
C ARG A 42 -7.91 9.77 4.41
N ILE A 43 -7.37 10.68 5.22
CA ILE A 43 -7.86 10.92 6.59
C ILE A 43 -9.18 11.67 6.51
N LYS A 44 -10.25 11.13 7.06
CA LYS A 44 -11.59 11.72 7.00
C LYS A 44 -11.58 13.17 7.49
N ASP A 45 -12.16 14.08 6.69
CA ASP A 45 -12.32 15.51 6.98
C ASP A 45 -11.02 16.25 7.34
N ALA A 46 -9.84 15.71 6.96
CA ALA A 46 -8.54 16.21 7.42
C ALA A 46 -8.48 16.37 8.95
N ASN A 47 -9.18 15.53 9.70
CA ASN A 47 -9.29 15.65 11.15
C ASN A 47 -8.06 15.07 11.83
N GLY A 48 -7.36 15.88 12.63
CA GLY A 48 -6.12 15.48 13.32
C GLY A 48 -6.34 14.64 14.60
N LYS A 49 -7.57 14.31 15.01
CA LYS A 49 -7.83 13.51 16.22
C LYS A 49 -7.42 12.04 16.03
N ASN A 50 -6.90 11.40 17.08
CA ASN A 50 -6.69 9.95 17.10
C ASN A 50 -8.03 9.23 16.95
N GLY A 51 -8.03 8.07 16.27
CA GLY A 51 -9.26 7.33 15.99
C GLY A 51 -10.06 7.88 14.80
N THR A 52 -9.58 8.94 14.10
CA THR A 52 -10.26 9.41 12.90
C THR A 52 -10.18 8.33 11.81
N PRO A 53 -11.31 7.92 11.19
CA PRO A 53 -11.32 6.88 10.19
C PRO A 53 -10.52 7.26 8.92
N LEU A 54 -9.99 6.25 8.25
CA LEU A 54 -9.58 6.35 6.86
C LEU A 54 -10.81 6.17 5.95
N VAL A 55 -10.82 6.94 4.88
CA VAL A 55 -11.88 6.89 3.86
C VAL A 55 -11.29 6.93 2.46
N ALA A 56 -12.07 6.49 1.49
CA ALA A 56 -11.83 6.72 0.06
C ALA A 56 -12.50 8.04 -0.35
N TYR A 57 -11.79 8.89 -1.09
CA TYR A 57 -12.27 10.22 -1.46
C TYR A 57 -11.88 10.60 -2.90
N SER A 58 -12.66 11.47 -3.51
CA SER A 58 -12.37 11.98 -4.86
C SER A 58 -10.96 12.56 -4.96
N PRO A 59 -10.23 12.31 -6.06
CA PRO A 59 -8.84 12.73 -6.21
C PRO A 59 -8.66 14.26 -6.14
N VAL A 60 -7.88 14.69 -5.15
CA VAL A 60 -7.45 16.10 -5.00
C VAL A 60 -5.99 16.10 -4.50
N ASN A 61 -5.22 17.16 -4.85
CA ASN A 61 -3.84 17.29 -4.39
C ASN A 61 -3.77 17.98 -3.00
N TRP A 62 -4.17 17.25 -1.96
CA TRP A 62 -4.16 17.73 -0.56
C TRP A 62 -3.23 16.92 0.33
N LYS A 63 -2.64 17.57 1.34
CA LYS A 63 -1.77 16.91 2.32
C LYS A 63 -2.45 15.74 3.06
N CYS A 64 -3.76 15.83 3.35
CA CYS A 64 -4.51 14.75 4.01
C CYS A 64 -4.74 13.49 3.16
N MET A 65 -4.41 13.55 1.86
CA MET A 65 -4.44 12.43 0.91
C MET A 65 -3.06 11.97 0.47
N THR A 66 -2.02 12.61 0.98
CA THR A 66 -0.63 12.36 0.60
C THR A 66 0.12 11.68 1.74
N TRP A 67 0.87 10.66 1.39
CA TRP A 67 1.54 9.76 2.34
C TRP A 67 3.03 9.72 2.05
N ASP A 68 3.85 9.97 3.07
CA ASP A 68 5.30 9.79 3.06
C ASP A 68 5.62 8.33 3.41
N PHE A 69 6.30 7.64 2.50
CA PHE A 69 6.63 6.22 2.62
C PHE A 69 7.90 6.04 3.46
N LYS A 70 7.73 5.54 4.67
CA LYS A 70 8.81 5.18 5.58
C LYS A 70 9.15 3.70 5.39
N HIS A 71 10.22 3.42 4.66
CA HIS A 71 10.68 2.05 4.45
C HIS A 71 11.11 1.40 5.77
N VAL A 72 10.65 0.18 5.99
CA VAL A 72 10.99 -0.64 7.18
C VAL A 72 11.93 -1.76 6.77
N ASP A 73 11.45 -2.68 5.91
CA ASP A 73 12.20 -3.84 5.44
C ASP A 73 11.55 -4.40 4.16
N GLY A 74 12.34 -4.88 3.21
CA GLY A 74 11.83 -5.48 1.96
C GLY A 74 10.78 -4.58 1.28
N ASN A 75 9.56 -5.06 1.17
CA ASN A 75 8.41 -4.32 0.62
C ASN A 75 7.52 -3.73 1.72
N THR A 76 8.00 -3.64 2.95
CA THR A 76 7.25 -3.17 4.12
C THR A 76 7.48 -1.70 4.37
N TYR A 77 6.41 -0.97 4.64
CA TYR A 77 6.41 0.47 4.90
C TYR A 77 5.50 0.82 6.07
N GLN A 78 5.85 1.91 6.77
CA GLN A 78 4.92 2.72 7.54
C GLN A 78 4.57 3.95 6.71
N LEU A 79 3.30 4.35 6.73
CA LEU A 79 2.80 5.46 5.91
C LEU A 79 2.49 6.66 6.80
N LYS A 80 3.24 7.75 6.64
CA LYS A 80 3.03 8.98 7.40
C LYS A 80 2.19 9.96 6.57
N ASN A 81 1.02 10.33 7.07
CA ASN A 81 0.18 11.34 6.44
C ASN A 81 0.84 12.72 6.51
N LEU A 82 0.87 13.45 5.39
CA LEU A 82 1.55 14.76 5.34
C LEU A 82 0.83 15.85 6.13
N PHE A 83 -0.48 15.75 6.32
CA PHE A 83 -1.26 16.75 7.05
C PHE A 83 -1.17 16.54 8.57
N THR A 84 -1.42 15.31 9.03
CA THR A 84 -1.52 15.03 10.47
C THR A 84 -0.22 14.56 11.10
N SER A 85 0.79 14.22 10.29
CA SER A 85 2.04 13.55 10.71
C SER A 85 1.82 12.20 11.40
N LYS A 86 0.63 11.64 11.31
CA LYS A 86 0.23 10.36 11.89
C LYS A 86 0.24 9.26 10.83
N THR A 87 0.06 8.03 11.27
CA THR A 87 -0.15 6.86 10.43
C THR A 87 -1.54 6.29 10.65
N PHE A 88 -1.81 5.13 10.10
CA PHE A 88 -3.06 4.42 10.33
C PHE A 88 -2.80 2.99 10.79
N GLN A 89 -3.80 2.41 11.41
CA GLN A 89 -3.82 1.05 11.91
C GLN A 89 -5.27 0.53 11.97
N PRO A 90 -5.47 -0.78 12.15
CA PRO A 90 -6.78 -1.31 12.49
C PRO A 90 -7.27 -0.70 13.80
N LYS A 91 -8.56 -0.38 13.89
CA LYS A 91 -9.20 0.07 15.11
C LYS A 91 -8.93 -0.91 16.27
N ASP A 92 -8.68 -0.38 17.45
CA ASP A 92 -8.31 -1.14 18.64
C ASP A 92 -6.98 -1.94 18.50
N GLY A 93 -6.21 -1.68 17.46
CA GLY A 93 -4.90 -2.28 17.21
C GLY A 93 -4.92 -3.74 16.73
N ALA A 94 -6.10 -4.35 16.60
CA ALA A 94 -6.25 -5.75 16.21
C ALA A 94 -6.60 -5.91 14.71
N ALA A 95 -5.73 -6.58 13.95
CA ALA A 95 -6.00 -6.90 12.55
C ALA A 95 -6.99 -8.08 12.47
N ALA A 96 -8.19 -7.79 12.01
CA ALA A 96 -9.26 -8.77 11.77
C ALA A 96 -9.96 -8.47 10.44
N ASP A 97 -10.62 -9.48 9.89
CA ASP A 97 -11.48 -9.32 8.71
C ASP A 97 -12.63 -8.37 9.03
N GLY A 98 -12.79 -7.31 8.22
CA GLY A 98 -13.74 -6.23 8.47
C GLY A 98 -13.25 -5.13 9.43
N ALA A 99 -12.05 -5.23 10.02
CA ALA A 99 -11.53 -4.21 10.91
C ALA A 99 -11.43 -2.85 10.21
N VAL A 100 -12.07 -1.83 10.76
CA VAL A 100 -12.03 -0.45 10.25
C VAL A 100 -10.63 0.12 10.45
N MET A 101 -10.14 0.86 9.47
CA MET A 101 -8.86 1.54 9.55
C MET A 101 -9.03 2.95 10.12
N GLU A 102 -8.19 3.31 11.08
CA GLU A 102 -8.20 4.62 11.71
C GLU A 102 -6.79 5.20 11.86
N GLN A 103 -6.69 6.52 11.92
CA GLN A 103 -5.41 7.18 12.17
C GLN A 103 -5.01 7.11 13.65
N GLN A 104 -3.72 6.90 13.89
CA GLN A 104 -3.11 6.92 15.22
C GLN A 104 -1.71 7.57 15.15
N PRO A 105 -1.12 8.00 16.28
CA PRO A 105 0.26 8.45 16.29
C PRO A 105 1.19 7.44 15.66
N LEU A 106 2.13 7.91 14.83
CA LEU A 106 3.15 7.04 14.26
C LEU A 106 4.14 6.61 15.36
N VAL A 107 4.19 5.32 15.61
CA VAL A 107 5.17 4.69 16.51
C VAL A 107 6.14 3.89 15.66
N ASN A 108 7.44 4.17 15.80
CA ASN A 108 8.46 3.51 15.00
C ASN A 108 8.41 1.99 15.15
N GLU A 109 8.43 1.28 14.03
CA GLU A 109 8.44 -0.18 13.94
C GLU A 109 7.25 -0.91 14.58
N GLN A 110 6.18 -0.20 14.98
CA GLN A 110 4.99 -0.84 15.52
C GLN A 110 4.31 -1.73 14.47
N ALA A 111 4.16 -3.02 14.76
CA ALA A 111 3.76 -4.04 13.79
C ALA A 111 2.41 -3.79 13.13
N ASN A 112 1.39 -3.35 13.90
CA ASN A 112 0.04 -3.06 13.37
C ASN A 112 -0.06 -1.74 12.59
N GLN A 113 1.06 -1.03 12.40
CA GLN A 113 1.22 0.15 11.57
C GLN A 113 2.12 -0.11 10.34
N GLN A 114 2.43 -1.37 10.05
CA GLN A 114 3.30 -1.78 8.96
C GLN A 114 2.49 -2.48 7.87
N TYR A 115 2.79 -2.14 6.62
CA TYR A 115 2.08 -2.64 5.44
C TYR A 115 3.05 -3.13 4.39
N GLU A 116 2.78 -4.33 3.86
CA GLU A 116 3.53 -4.91 2.75
C GLU A 116 2.89 -4.46 1.43
N PHE A 117 3.66 -3.78 0.58
CA PHE A 117 3.27 -3.41 -0.77
C PHE A 117 3.65 -4.52 -1.74
N ILE A 118 2.71 -5.42 -2.00
CA ILE A 118 2.91 -6.59 -2.85
C ILE A 118 2.63 -6.20 -4.30
N PRO A 119 3.63 -6.20 -5.20
CA PRO A 119 3.42 -5.80 -6.59
C PRO A 119 2.53 -6.80 -7.32
N VAL A 120 1.51 -6.30 -8.01
CA VAL A 120 0.64 -7.06 -8.93
C VAL A 120 1.08 -6.84 -10.35
N GLN A 121 1.37 -5.59 -10.69
CA GLN A 121 1.97 -5.15 -11.96
C GLN A 121 2.67 -3.79 -11.73
N LYS A 122 3.24 -3.19 -12.79
CA LYS A 122 3.96 -1.92 -12.66
C LYS A 122 3.08 -0.87 -11.98
N ASN A 123 3.55 -0.34 -10.83
CA ASN A 123 2.89 0.68 -10.01
C ASN A 123 1.50 0.29 -9.47
N ILE A 124 1.16 -1.01 -9.45
CA ILE A 124 -0.07 -1.51 -8.84
C ILE A 124 0.30 -2.53 -7.77
N TYR A 125 -0.28 -2.37 -6.60
CA TYR A 125 0.04 -3.13 -5.39
C TYR A 125 -1.22 -3.63 -4.70
N LEU A 126 -1.11 -4.77 -4.03
CA LEU A 126 -1.94 -5.09 -2.88
C LEU A 126 -1.25 -4.50 -1.65
N ILE A 127 -2.01 -3.88 -0.74
CA ILE A 127 -1.51 -3.35 0.52
C ILE A 127 -1.96 -4.28 1.63
N LYS A 128 -1.03 -5.11 2.12
CA LYS A 128 -1.31 -6.15 3.12
C LYS A 128 -0.87 -5.68 4.51
N ALA A 129 -1.69 -5.86 5.53
CA ALA A 129 -1.26 -5.65 6.92
C ALA A 129 -0.19 -6.69 7.28
N LYS A 130 0.98 -6.25 7.73
CA LYS A 130 2.14 -7.13 8.00
C LYS A 130 1.79 -8.23 8.99
N GLY A 131 2.26 -9.45 8.70
CA GLY A 131 2.02 -10.62 9.53
C GLY A 131 0.60 -11.20 9.47
N THR A 132 -0.22 -10.75 8.52
CA THR A 132 -1.59 -11.26 8.31
C THR A 132 -1.83 -11.63 6.84
N GLU A 133 -3.01 -12.16 6.53
CA GLU A 133 -3.52 -12.34 5.16
C GLU A 133 -4.72 -11.41 4.91
N LEU A 134 -4.62 -10.16 5.40
CA LEU A 134 -5.66 -9.14 5.29
C LEU A 134 -5.15 -7.92 4.51
N TYR A 135 -6.00 -7.38 3.65
CA TYR A 135 -5.66 -6.35 2.67
C TYR A 135 -6.50 -5.09 2.87
N VAL A 136 -5.87 -3.94 2.73
CA VAL A 136 -6.54 -2.63 2.79
C VAL A 136 -7.54 -2.55 1.64
N THR A 137 -8.83 -2.39 1.97
CA THR A 137 -9.94 -2.50 1.04
C THR A 137 -11.00 -1.43 1.32
N PRO A 138 -11.47 -0.66 0.32
CA PRO A 138 -12.67 0.17 0.48
C PRO A 138 -13.90 -0.70 0.77
N VAL A 139 -14.81 -0.21 1.60
CA VAL A 139 -16.08 -0.90 1.92
C VAL A 139 -17.01 -0.88 0.70
N ASP A 140 -17.04 0.24 -0.02
CA ASP A 140 -17.87 0.39 -1.21
C ASP A 140 -17.06 0.19 -2.49
N LYS A 141 -17.64 -0.57 -3.42
CA LYS A 141 -17.05 -0.91 -4.73
C LYS A 141 -17.37 0.09 -5.84
N ASP A 142 -18.34 0.97 -5.63
CA ASP A 142 -18.87 1.86 -6.65
C ASP A 142 -18.21 3.26 -6.61
N GLY A 143 -17.35 3.52 -5.62
CA GLY A 143 -16.58 4.76 -5.50
C GLY A 143 -17.35 5.89 -4.84
N THR A 144 -18.21 5.58 -3.88
CA THR A 144 -18.88 6.58 -3.05
C THR A 144 -17.84 7.33 -2.21
N THR A 145 -17.90 8.67 -2.27
CA THR A 145 -17.05 9.55 -1.46
C THR A 145 -17.27 9.32 0.03
N ASP A 146 -16.20 9.38 0.81
CA ASP A 146 -16.16 9.11 2.26
C ASP A 146 -16.52 7.69 2.68
N THR A 147 -16.50 6.73 1.73
CA THR A 147 -16.63 5.32 2.10
C THR A 147 -15.46 4.87 2.97
N GLY A 148 -15.76 4.06 3.99
CA GLY A 148 -14.75 3.57 4.94
C GLY A 148 -13.71 2.66 4.28
N ILE A 149 -12.55 2.57 4.92
CA ILE A 149 -11.49 1.62 4.59
C ILE A 149 -11.41 0.55 5.67
N THR A 150 -11.34 -0.70 5.27
CA THR A 150 -11.23 -1.87 6.17
C THR A 150 -10.06 -2.76 5.77
N LEU A 151 -9.76 -3.72 6.63
CA LEU A 151 -8.99 -4.90 6.26
C LEU A 151 -9.95 -6.01 5.80
N ALA A 152 -9.62 -6.69 4.71
CA ALA A 152 -10.42 -7.81 4.19
C ALA A 152 -9.52 -8.96 3.72
N LYS A 153 -10.04 -10.18 3.76
CA LYS A 153 -9.39 -11.34 3.15
C LYS A 153 -9.22 -11.13 1.65
N LYS A 154 -8.20 -11.75 1.07
CA LYS A 154 -7.93 -11.67 -0.36
C LYS A 154 -9.11 -12.25 -1.16
N ASP A 155 -9.64 -11.43 -2.07
CA ASP A 155 -10.75 -11.82 -2.96
C ASP A 155 -10.37 -11.80 -4.46
N GLY A 156 -9.18 -11.30 -4.80
CA GLY A 156 -8.69 -11.18 -6.17
C GLY A 156 -9.28 -10.01 -6.97
N SER A 157 -10.13 -9.19 -6.38
CA SER A 157 -10.76 -8.06 -7.05
C SER A 157 -9.80 -6.87 -7.27
N LYS A 158 -10.15 -5.99 -8.20
CA LYS A 158 -9.45 -4.71 -8.37
C LYS A 158 -9.71 -3.74 -7.22
N LEU A 159 -10.71 -3.99 -6.39
CA LEU A 159 -11.01 -3.21 -5.20
C LEU A 159 -9.90 -3.28 -4.15
N GLN A 160 -9.13 -4.39 -4.14
CA GLN A 160 -7.96 -4.56 -3.27
C GLN A 160 -6.65 -4.06 -3.90
N GLN A 161 -6.70 -3.57 -5.14
CA GLN A 161 -5.53 -3.09 -5.86
C GLN A 161 -5.42 -1.57 -5.77
N TRP A 162 -4.19 -1.10 -5.55
CA TRP A 162 -3.88 0.29 -5.36
C TRP A 162 -2.73 0.70 -6.27
N THR A 163 -2.86 1.83 -6.96
CA THR A 163 -1.74 2.47 -7.65
C THR A 163 -1.22 3.63 -6.82
N ILE A 164 0.05 3.94 -6.96
CA ILE A 164 0.67 5.10 -6.31
C ILE A 164 1.19 6.04 -7.40
N TYR A 165 1.06 7.33 -7.17
CA TYR A 165 1.69 8.35 -7.98
C TYR A 165 2.20 9.49 -7.10
N GLU A 166 3.34 10.06 -7.49
CA GLU A 166 4.00 11.11 -6.75
C GLU A 166 3.09 12.34 -6.61
N GLN A 167 3.04 12.91 -5.41
CA GLN A 167 2.20 14.06 -5.11
C GLN A 167 2.92 15.06 -4.20
N HIS A 168 2.87 16.35 -4.58
CA HIS A 168 3.52 17.44 -3.86
C HIS A 168 2.48 18.51 -3.52
N PRO A 169 1.62 18.28 -2.51
CA PRO A 169 0.56 19.22 -2.17
C PRO A 169 1.10 20.46 -1.48
N THR A 170 0.53 21.60 -1.81
CA THR A 170 0.81 22.89 -1.15
C THR A 170 -0.15 23.17 0.00
N MET A 171 -1.34 22.55 0.00
CA MET A 171 -2.40 22.65 1.02
C MET A 171 -2.65 21.33 1.74
#